data_40e1b6d457fb572776b9bce2e5f5f965
#
_entry.id   40e1b6d457fb572776b9bce2e5f5f965
#
_cell.length_a   1.000
_cell.length_b   1.000
_cell.length_c   1.000
_cell.angle_alpha   90.00
_cell.angle_beta   90.00
_cell.angle_gamma   90.00
#
_symmetry.space_group_name_H-M   'P 1'
#
loop_
_entity.id
_entity.type
_entity.pdbx_description
1 polymer ?
#
loop_
_entity_poly.entity_id
_entity_poly.type
_entity_poly.pdbx_seq_one_letter_code
_entity_poly.pdbx_strand_id
1 'polypeptide(L)'
;MDNREKWKAAQIAERAMHGGTYEHGLEVYREGYRQYFERLGCTFSIPGKRIMEIGCADFPALSYCDGYEQGHIIEPMPSWMLDKQIAGKNILLHPHPAEDMCIIPVDEVWILNVYQHVIDPYKLFEYAKQCGNIVRFFEPIDLPLDPCHLHSLSLEDFRGIFGDCVKLYKSAPGVKNFHTADCAYGVWEKREKQ
;
A
#
# COMPACT_ATOMS: atom_id res chain seq x y z
N MET A 1 -18.53 0.89 -19.82
CA MET A 1 -18.08 1.41 -18.51
C MET A 1 -16.63 1.79 -18.68
N ASP A 2 -16.25 3.01 -18.39
CA ASP A 2 -14.87 3.45 -18.44
C ASP A 2 -14.07 2.90 -17.22
N ASN A 3 -12.74 3.02 -17.25
CA ASN A 3 -11.90 2.47 -16.18
C ASN A 3 -12.19 3.10 -14.81
N ARG A 4 -12.57 4.37 -14.78
CA ARG A 4 -12.90 5.07 -13.54
C ARG A 4 -14.24 4.61 -12.93
N GLU A 5 -15.22 4.33 -13.76
CA GLU A 5 -16.50 3.77 -13.31
C GLU A 5 -16.32 2.34 -12.77
N LYS A 6 -15.52 1.51 -13.47
CA LYS A 6 -15.14 0.17 -12.98
C LYS A 6 -14.42 0.27 -11.64
N TRP A 7 -13.46 1.16 -11.52
CA TRP A 7 -12.72 1.40 -10.29
C TRP A 7 -13.64 1.81 -9.13
N LYS A 8 -14.54 2.77 -9.33
CA LYS A 8 -15.52 3.15 -8.30
C LYS A 8 -16.38 1.99 -7.83
N ALA A 9 -16.84 1.16 -8.76
CA ALA A 9 -17.62 -0.03 -8.42
C ALA A 9 -16.81 -1.04 -7.61
N ALA A 10 -15.52 -1.24 -7.95
CA ALA A 10 -14.61 -2.12 -7.22
C ALA A 10 -14.34 -1.62 -5.80
N GLN A 11 -14.13 -0.32 -5.62
CA GLN A 11 -13.93 0.28 -4.28
C GLN A 11 -15.16 0.07 -3.37
N ILE A 12 -16.36 0.19 -3.93
CA ILE A 12 -17.62 -0.07 -3.18
C ILE A 12 -17.71 -1.56 -2.79
N ALA A 13 -17.36 -2.47 -3.71
CA ALA A 13 -17.40 -3.90 -3.46
C ALA A 13 -16.37 -4.30 -2.39
N GLU A 14 -15.14 -3.79 -2.47
CA GLU A 14 -14.09 -4.01 -1.48
C GLU A 14 -14.52 -3.53 -0.10
N ARG A 15 -15.08 -2.33 -0.03
CA ARG A 15 -15.58 -1.77 1.22
C ARG A 15 -16.63 -2.67 1.88
N ALA A 16 -17.51 -3.29 1.10
CA ALA A 16 -18.52 -4.21 1.60
C ALA A 16 -17.93 -5.54 2.12
N MET A 17 -16.73 -5.92 1.66
CA MET A 17 -16.04 -7.14 2.08
C MET A 17 -15.22 -6.94 3.36
N HIS A 18 -14.77 -5.73 3.65
CA HIS A 18 -14.06 -5.40 4.88
C HIS A 18 -15.05 -5.37 6.06
N GLY A 19 -15.33 -6.57 6.61
CA GLY A 19 -16.15 -6.77 7.80
C GLY A 19 -15.30 -7.32 8.94
N GLY A 20 -15.49 -6.80 10.14
CA GLY A 20 -14.78 -7.27 11.32
C GLY A 20 -14.88 -6.28 12.47
N THR A 21 -14.44 -6.70 13.67
CA THR A 21 -14.32 -5.77 14.79
C THR A 21 -13.02 -4.98 14.65
N TYR A 22 -13.06 -3.75 15.14
CA TYR A 22 -11.91 -2.86 15.17
C TYR A 22 -10.71 -3.48 15.92
N GLU A 23 -10.98 -4.12 17.06
CA GLU A 23 -9.96 -4.73 17.92
C GLU A 23 -9.25 -5.90 17.24
N HIS A 24 -10.00 -6.75 16.57
CA HIS A 24 -9.41 -7.87 15.81
C HIS A 24 -8.55 -7.36 14.65
N GLY A 25 -9.03 -6.35 13.92
CA GLY A 25 -8.27 -5.72 12.84
C GLY A 25 -6.91 -5.19 13.33
N LEU A 26 -6.88 -4.52 14.49
CA LEU A 26 -5.64 -3.96 15.04
C LEU A 26 -4.51 -4.98 15.17
N GLU A 27 -4.78 -6.17 15.72
CA GLU A 27 -3.77 -7.20 15.91
C GLU A 27 -3.32 -7.83 14.58
N VAL A 28 -4.29 -8.19 13.75
CA VAL A 28 -4.04 -8.86 12.47
C VAL A 28 -3.19 -7.98 11.54
N TYR A 29 -3.56 -6.71 11.39
CA TYR A 29 -2.84 -5.79 10.51
C TYR A 29 -1.47 -5.43 11.06
N ARG A 30 -1.32 -5.22 12.38
CA ARG A 30 -0.01 -4.97 13.00
C ARG A 30 0.96 -6.12 12.73
N GLU A 31 0.52 -7.37 12.91
CA GLU A 31 1.36 -8.54 12.65
C GLU A 31 1.68 -8.68 11.15
N GLY A 32 0.71 -8.40 10.28
CA GLY A 32 0.93 -8.38 8.83
C GLY A 32 2.00 -7.38 8.43
N TYR A 33 1.90 -6.14 8.92
CA TYR A 33 2.91 -5.11 8.63
C TYR A 33 4.28 -5.42 9.21
N ARG A 34 4.37 -6.09 10.37
CA ARG A 34 5.65 -6.58 10.88
C ARG A 34 6.33 -7.52 9.88
N GLN A 35 5.57 -8.42 9.26
CA GLN A 35 6.08 -9.35 8.24
C GLN A 35 6.50 -8.63 6.95
N TYR A 36 5.77 -7.59 6.52
CA TYR A 36 6.18 -6.77 5.38
C TYR A 36 7.47 -6.00 5.68
N PHE A 37 7.53 -5.34 6.82
CA PHE A 37 8.65 -4.50 7.22
C PHE A 37 9.94 -5.29 7.36
N GLU A 38 9.90 -6.50 7.92
CA GLU A 38 11.06 -7.41 7.97
C GLU A 38 11.67 -7.66 6.58
N ARG A 39 10.82 -7.84 5.56
CA ARG A 39 11.26 -8.10 4.18
C ARG A 39 11.69 -6.85 3.45
N LEU A 40 11.08 -5.73 3.75
CA LEU A 40 11.35 -4.44 3.15
C LEU A 40 12.50 -3.69 3.84
N GLY A 41 13.09 -4.25 4.90
CA GLY A 41 14.18 -3.64 5.64
C GLY A 41 13.77 -2.35 6.36
N CYS A 42 12.52 -2.28 6.82
CA CYS A 42 12.03 -1.18 7.65
C CYS A 42 11.52 -1.68 9.00
N THR A 43 11.25 -0.73 9.89
CA THR A 43 10.75 -0.98 11.24
C THR A 43 9.60 -0.03 11.54
N PHE A 44 8.91 -0.25 12.66
CA PHE A 44 7.89 0.70 13.13
C PHE A 44 8.47 2.02 13.68
N SER A 45 9.77 2.11 13.90
CA SER A 45 10.43 3.37 14.27
C SER A 45 11.10 4.00 13.06
N ILE A 46 10.69 5.23 12.69
CA ILE A 46 11.05 5.91 11.45
C ILE A 46 11.46 7.36 11.74
N PRO A 47 12.56 7.57 12.48
CA PRO A 47 12.89 8.91 12.98
C PRO A 47 13.13 9.93 11.87
N GLY A 48 12.44 11.08 11.98
CA GLY A 48 12.68 12.27 11.19
C GLY A 48 12.32 12.20 9.72
N LYS A 49 11.59 11.16 9.27
CA LYS A 49 11.18 11.02 7.86
C LYS A 49 9.76 11.50 7.63
N ARG A 50 9.53 12.01 6.43
CA ARG A 50 8.18 12.21 5.87
C ARG A 50 7.81 10.98 5.06
N ILE A 51 6.70 10.35 5.40
CA ILE A 51 6.27 9.08 4.80
C ILE A 51 4.90 9.26 4.15
N MET A 52 4.74 8.68 2.97
CA MET A 52 3.44 8.55 2.32
C MET A 52 3.05 7.08 2.25
N GLU A 53 1.87 6.72 2.71
CA GLU A 53 1.25 5.41 2.51
C GLU A 53 0.09 5.56 1.52
N ILE A 54 0.08 4.74 0.47
CA ILE A 54 -0.97 4.75 -0.56
C ILE A 54 -1.81 3.48 -0.40
N GLY A 55 -3.12 3.67 -0.22
CA GLY A 55 -4.10 2.59 -0.04
C GLY A 55 -3.88 1.82 1.26
N CYS A 56 -4.68 2.08 2.24
CA CYS A 56 -4.50 1.46 3.56
C CYS A 56 -5.80 0.84 4.10
N ALA A 57 -6.90 0.99 3.36
CA ALA A 57 -8.24 0.66 3.83
C ALA A 57 -8.50 1.24 5.23
N ASP A 58 -8.74 0.38 6.23
CA ASP A 58 -9.12 0.81 7.59
C ASP A 58 -7.94 0.90 8.57
N PHE A 59 -6.80 0.25 8.24
CA PHE A 59 -5.70 0.05 9.19
C PHE A 59 -4.34 0.39 8.55
N PRO A 60 -3.96 1.67 8.48
CA PRO A 60 -2.71 2.06 7.85
C PRO A 60 -1.49 1.56 8.62
N ALA A 61 -0.47 1.09 7.89
CA ALA A 61 0.82 0.70 8.47
C ALA A 61 1.46 1.85 9.23
N LEU A 62 1.32 3.07 8.71
CA LEU A 62 1.86 4.28 9.31
C LEU A 62 1.25 4.58 10.68
N SER A 63 0.02 4.12 10.96
CA SER A 63 -0.60 4.30 12.29
C SER A 63 0.09 3.51 13.41
N TYR A 64 0.83 2.46 13.07
CA TYR A 64 1.60 1.66 14.02
C TYR A 64 3.03 2.17 14.21
N CYS A 65 3.45 3.14 13.41
CA CYS A 65 4.79 3.67 13.42
C CYS A 65 4.94 4.87 14.36
N ASP A 66 6.18 5.13 14.77
CA ASP A 66 6.58 6.28 15.57
C ASP A 66 7.80 7.00 14.99
N GLY A 67 8.06 8.21 15.50
CA GLY A 67 9.26 8.98 15.19
C GLY A 67 9.26 9.70 13.84
N TYR A 68 8.31 9.45 12.94
CA TYR A 68 8.23 10.19 11.67
C TYR A 68 7.94 11.68 11.89
N GLU A 69 8.47 12.52 11.00
CA GLU A 69 8.23 13.95 11.01
C GLU A 69 6.78 14.25 10.61
N GLN A 70 6.33 13.68 9.49
CA GLN A 70 4.97 13.81 8.97
C GLN A 70 4.56 12.57 8.19
N GLY A 71 3.32 12.14 8.38
CA GLY A 71 2.68 11.09 7.60
C GLY A 71 1.66 11.64 6.60
N HIS A 72 1.59 11.02 5.43
CA HIS A 72 0.54 11.24 4.45
C HIS A 72 -0.12 9.89 4.14
N ILE A 73 -1.44 9.84 4.18
CA ILE A 73 -2.22 8.67 3.78
C ILE A 73 -3.09 9.07 2.58
N ILE A 74 -2.96 8.34 1.49
CA ILE A 74 -3.83 8.45 0.32
C ILE A 74 -4.79 7.27 0.34
N GLU A 75 -6.05 7.52 0.69
CA GLU A 75 -7.11 6.51 0.78
C GLU A 75 -8.41 7.10 0.22
N PRO A 76 -8.86 6.66 -0.97
CA PRO A 76 -10.00 7.25 -1.64
C PRO A 76 -11.34 7.02 -0.94
N MET A 77 -11.42 6.00 -0.10
CA MET A 77 -12.64 5.61 0.62
C MET A 77 -12.42 5.54 2.13
N PRO A 78 -12.04 6.64 2.79
CA PRO A 78 -11.72 6.62 4.22
C PRO A 78 -12.93 6.21 5.08
N SER A 79 -12.67 5.55 6.20
CA SER A 79 -13.67 5.11 7.16
C SER A 79 -13.50 5.75 8.52
N TRP A 80 -14.51 5.58 9.38
CA TRP A 80 -14.42 5.96 10.78
C TRP A 80 -13.30 5.18 11.53
N MET A 81 -12.98 3.95 11.09
CA MET A 81 -11.90 3.16 11.66
C MET A 81 -10.54 3.78 11.33
N LEU A 82 -10.35 4.21 10.09
CA LEU A 82 -9.17 4.94 9.66
C LEU A 82 -9.04 6.26 10.45
N ASP A 83 -10.11 7.05 10.54
CA ASP A 83 -10.10 8.30 11.31
C ASP A 83 -9.68 8.06 12.77
N LYS A 84 -10.19 6.99 13.38
CA LYS A 84 -9.81 6.61 14.75
C LYS A 84 -8.34 6.20 14.87
N GLN A 85 -7.77 5.53 13.84
CA GLN A 85 -6.36 5.11 13.82
C GLN A 85 -5.39 6.28 13.75
N ILE A 86 -5.74 7.32 13.01
CA ILE A 86 -4.85 8.47 12.79
C ILE A 86 -5.09 9.62 13.78
N ALA A 87 -6.15 9.55 14.58
CA ALA A 87 -6.49 10.58 15.55
C ALA A 87 -5.31 10.89 16.50
N GLY A 88 -4.95 12.17 16.59
CA GLY A 88 -3.85 12.64 17.43
C GLY A 88 -2.44 12.36 16.90
N LYS A 89 -2.31 11.79 15.70
CA LYS A 89 -1.02 11.56 15.01
C LYS A 89 -0.74 12.68 14.02
N ASN A 90 0.54 12.91 13.72
CA ASN A 90 0.94 13.88 12.68
C ASN A 90 0.77 13.27 11.27
N ILE A 91 -0.47 12.93 10.91
CA ILE A 91 -0.86 12.31 9.65
C ILE A 91 -1.90 13.18 8.95
N LEU A 92 -1.67 13.43 7.66
CA LEU A 92 -2.60 14.08 6.75
C LEU A 92 -3.29 13.04 5.87
N LEU A 93 -4.61 13.01 5.90
CA LEU A 93 -5.44 12.12 5.07
C LEU A 93 -5.84 12.83 3.77
N HIS A 94 -5.66 12.15 2.65
CA HIS A 94 -6.01 12.58 1.30
C HIS A 94 -7.07 11.64 0.72
N PRO A 95 -8.37 12.02 0.70
CA PRO A 95 -9.48 11.16 0.26
C PRO A 95 -9.65 11.18 -1.27
N HIS A 96 -8.60 10.87 -2.00
CA HIS A 96 -8.55 10.86 -3.47
C HIS A 96 -7.71 9.68 -3.97
N PRO A 97 -7.93 9.18 -5.21
CA PRO A 97 -7.00 8.24 -5.84
C PRO A 97 -5.64 8.91 -6.03
N ALA A 98 -4.57 8.14 -5.84
CA ALA A 98 -3.20 8.65 -5.96
C ALA A 98 -2.92 9.23 -7.35
N GLU A 99 -3.50 8.64 -8.39
CA GLU A 99 -3.33 9.06 -9.78
C GLU A 99 -3.92 10.44 -10.09
N ASP A 100 -4.76 10.97 -9.21
CA ASP A 100 -5.36 12.31 -9.32
C ASP A 100 -4.71 13.36 -8.41
N MET A 101 -3.75 12.95 -7.59
CA MET A 101 -3.13 13.85 -6.61
C MET A 101 -2.03 14.73 -7.22
N CYS A 102 -1.88 15.93 -6.67
CA CYS A 102 -0.66 16.72 -6.88
C CYS A 102 0.53 16.03 -6.19
N ILE A 103 1.74 16.27 -6.72
CA ILE A 103 2.97 15.76 -6.14
C ILE A 103 3.16 16.32 -4.73
N ILE A 104 3.33 15.41 -3.76
CA ILE A 104 3.64 15.72 -2.38
C ILE A 104 5.04 15.16 -2.08
N PRO A 105 6.06 16.00 -1.92
CA PRO A 105 7.42 15.54 -1.66
C PRO A 105 7.52 14.88 -0.29
N VAL A 106 8.01 13.62 -0.27
CA VAL A 106 8.26 12.83 0.94
C VAL A 106 9.59 12.08 0.81
N ASP A 107 10.09 11.50 1.89
CA ASP A 107 11.31 10.71 1.86
C ASP A 107 11.06 9.31 1.31
N GLU A 108 9.93 8.68 1.75
CA GLU A 108 9.54 7.34 1.33
C GLU A 108 8.05 7.26 0.99
N VAL A 109 7.74 6.43 -0.01
CA VAL A 109 6.36 6.03 -0.36
C VAL A 109 6.19 4.54 -0.10
N TRP A 110 5.12 4.16 0.57
CA TRP A 110 4.75 2.78 0.87
C TRP A 110 3.50 2.39 0.11
N ILE A 111 3.54 1.24 -0.56
CA ILE A 111 2.43 0.67 -1.33
C ILE A 111 2.33 -0.80 -0.91
N LEU A 112 1.32 -1.13 -0.10
CA LEU A 112 1.24 -2.40 0.61
C LEU A 112 -0.13 -3.03 0.36
N ASN A 113 -0.21 -4.00 -0.57
CA ASN A 113 -1.44 -4.68 -0.99
C ASN A 113 -2.46 -3.75 -1.67
N VAL A 114 -2.05 -3.02 -2.71
CA VAL A 114 -2.84 -1.94 -3.33
C VAL A 114 -3.00 -2.09 -4.84
N TYR A 115 -2.00 -2.61 -5.55
CA TYR A 115 -1.90 -2.57 -7.02
C TYR A 115 -3.08 -3.21 -7.76
N GLN A 116 -3.73 -4.21 -7.18
CA GLN A 116 -4.92 -4.84 -7.76
C GLN A 116 -6.17 -3.95 -7.71
N HIS A 117 -6.16 -2.88 -6.89
CA HIS A 117 -7.31 -2.02 -6.62
C HIS A 117 -7.23 -0.63 -7.28
N VAL A 118 -6.14 -0.29 -7.95
CA VAL A 118 -5.91 1.05 -8.52
C VAL A 118 -6.49 1.21 -9.92
N ILE A 119 -6.59 2.45 -10.39
CA ILE A 119 -7.09 2.73 -11.74
C ILE A 119 -6.06 2.30 -12.78
N ASP A 120 -4.78 2.62 -12.55
CA ASP A 120 -3.66 2.38 -13.46
C ASP A 120 -2.38 2.12 -12.67
N PRO A 121 -1.91 0.85 -12.61
CA PRO A 121 -0.71 0.47 -11.86
C PRO A 121 0.56 1.22 -12.28
N TYR A 122 0.71 1.52 -13.57
CA TYR A 122 1.89 2.25 -14.06
C TYR A 122 1.86 3.72 -13.64
N LYS A 123 0.70 4.37 -13.70
CA LYS A 123 0.55 5.76 -13.23
C LYS A 123 0.76 5.89 -11.75
N LEU A 124 0.28 4.92 -10.96
CA LEU A 124 0.54 4.89 -9.53
C LEU A 124 2.05 4.90 -9.24
N PHE A 125 2.82 4.05 -9.92
CA PHE A 125 4.26 4.01 -9.72
C PHE A 125 4.96 5.30 -10.17
N GLU A 126 4.56 5.86 -11.32
CA GLU A 126 5.11 7.15 -11.77
C GLU A 126 4.82 8.27 -10.77
N TYR A 127 3.65 8.30 -10.18
CA TYR A 127 3.30 9.22 -9.10
C TYR A 127 4.20 9.00 -7.87
N ALA A 128 4.31 7.76 -7.40
CA ALA A 128 5.12 7.43 -6.23
C ALA A 128 6.59 7.84 -6.40
N LYS A 129 7.19 7.60 -7.57
CA LYS A 129 8.57 8.03 -7.90
C LYS A 129 8.77 9.53 -7.91
N GLN A 130 7.73 10.30 -8.22
CA GLN A 130 7.79 11.76 -8.20
C GLN A 130 7.67 12.29 -6.77
N CYS A 131 6.94 11.59 -5.90
CA CYS A 131 6.76 11.97 -4.51
C CYS A 131 7.97 11.64 -3.64
N GLY A 132 8.52 10.43 -3.75
CA GLY A 132 9.57 9.93 -2.88
C GLY A 132 10.85 9.51 -3.58
N ASN A 133 11.96 9.48 -2.81
CA ASN A 133 13.23 8.94 -3.28
C ASN A 133 13.32 7.42 -3.07
N ILE A 134 12.48 6.87 -2.21
CA ILE A 134 12.37 5.45 -1.91
C ILE A 134 10.90 5.06 -2.08
N VAL A 135 10.63 3.98 -2.84
CA VAL A 135 9.30 3.36 -2.92
C VAL A 135 9.41 1.92 -2.42
N ARG A 136 8.69 1.60 -1.35
CA ARG A 136 8.58 0.24 -0.82
C ARG A 136 7.25 -0.35 -1.21
N PHE A 137 7.25 -1.57 -1.71
CA PHE A 137 6.02 -2.25 -2.10
C PHE A 137 6.02 -3.71 -1.65
N PHE A 138 4.83 -4.22 -1.34
CA PHE A 138 4.59 -5.62 -1.02
C PHE A 138 3.18 -5.99 -1.52
N GLU A 139 3.09 -6.78 -2.58
CA GLU A 139 1.87 -6.97 -3.36
C GLU A 139 1.62 -8.44 -3.68
N PRO A 140 0.42 -8.98 -3.48
CA PRO A 140 0.09 -10.30 -3.95
C PRO A 140 0.12 -10.36 -5.48
N ILE A 141 0.52 -11.52 -6.02
CA ILE A 141 0.57 -11.77 -7.47
C ILE A 141 -0.42 -12.84 -7.88
N ASP A 142 -0.78 -12.83 -9.17
CA ASP A 142 -1.64 -13.82 -9.81
C ASP A 142 -3.00 -14.00 -9.11
N LEU A 143 -3.48 -12.96 -8.42
CA LEU A 143 -4.83 -12.97 -7.86
C LEU A 143 -5.87 -12.99 -8.98
N PRO A 144 -6.95 -13.79 -8.84
CA PRO A 144 -8.03 -13.78 -9.83
C PRO A 144 -8.71 -12.42 -9.87
N LEU A 145 -9.16 -12.03 -11.06
CA LEU A 145 -10.05 -10.88 -11.22
C LEU A 145 -11.37 -11.18 -10.53
N ASP A 146 -11.83 -10.25 -9.72
CA ASP A 146 -13.14 -10.30 -9.05
C ASP A 146 -13.73 -8.88 -8.96
N PRO A 147 -14.90 -8.67 -8.35
CA PRO A 147 -15.49 -7.35 -8.24
C PRO A 147 -14.62 -6.31 -7.52
N CYS A 148 -13.66 -6.74 -6.69
CA CYS A 148 -12.75 -5.86 -5.93
C CYS A 148 -11.40 -5.68 -6.62
N HIS A 149 -10.93 -6.71 -7.34
CA HIS A 149 -9.62 -6.73 -7.98
C HIS A 149 -9.74 -6.40 -9.47
N LEU A 150 -9.34 -5.21 -9.85
CA LEU A 150 -9.35 -4.75 -11.26
C LEU A 150 -8.19 -5.30 -12.07
N HIS A 151 -7.10 -5.64 -11.41
CA HIS A 151 -5.88 -6.13 -12.02
C HIS A 151 -5.46 -7.46 -11.41
N SER A 152 -5.06 -8.40 -12.27
CA SER A 152 -4.34 -9.60 -11.91
C SER A 152 -2.90 -9.42 -12.39
N LEU A 153 -2.00 -9.02 -11.50
CA LEU A 153 -0.62 -8.71 -11.84
C LEU A 153 0.28 -9.89 -11.52
N SER A 154 1.10 -10.29 -12.48
CA SER A 154 2.12 -11.33 -12.33
C SER A 154 3.43 -10.76 -11.79
N LEU A 155 4.36 -11.65 -11.43
CA LEU A 155 5.72 -11.25 -11.07
C LEU A 155 6.42 -10.46 -12.20
N GLU A 156 6.17 -10.82 -13.46
CA GLU A 156 6.75 -10.13 -14.62
C GLU A 156 6.17 -8.74 -14.80
N ASP A 157 4.88 -8.53 -14.51
CA ASP A 157 4.28 -7.19 -14.53
C ASP A 157 4.96 -6.28 -13.50
N PHE A 158 5.20 -6.80 -12.28
CA PHE A 158 5.94 -6.04 -11.26
C PHE A 158 7.39 -5.77 -11.67
N ARG A 159 8.06 -6.70 -12.34
CA ARG A 159 9.39 -6.46 -12.90
C ARG A 159 9.36 -5.39 -14.01
N GLY A 160 8.32 -5.38 -14.83
CA GLY A 160 8.08 -4.32 -15.81
C GLY A 160 7.90 -2.94 -15.17
N ILE A 161 7.24 -2.87 -14.02
CA ILE A 161 6.97 -1.63 -13.28
C ILE A 161 8.21 -1.16 -12.50
N PHE A 162 8.80 -2.05 -11.68
CA PHE A 162 9.83 -1.71 -10.68
C PHE A 162 11.26 -2.08 -11.08
N GLY A 163 11.43 -2.87 -12.14
CA GLY A 163 12.74 -3.34 -12.60
C GLY A 163 13.37 -4.41 -11.69
N ASP A 164 14.70 -4.35 -11.58
CA ASP A 164 15.50 -5.40 -10.93
C ASP A 164 15.35 -5.46 -9.38
N CYS A 165 14.69 -4.50 -8.76
CA CYS A 165 14.48 -4.53 -7.31
C CYS A 165 13.39 -5.52 -6.86
N VAL A 166 12.64 -6.11 -7.79
CA VAL A 166 11.52 -7.02 -7.51
C VAL A 166 12.03 -8.37 -7.03
N LYS A 167 11.56 -8.78 -5.86
CA LYS A 167 11.80 -10.08 -5.24
C LYS A 167 10.48 -10.87 -5.15
N LEU A 168 10.58 -12.19 -5.09
CA LEU A 168 9.44 -13.08 -4.91
C LEU A 168 9.39 -13.58 -3.47
N TYR A 169 8.26 -13.42 -2.84
CA TYR A 169 7.88 -14.12 -1.62
C TYR A 169 6.98 -15.31 -1.98
N LYS A 170 7.36 -16.51 -1.57
CA LYS A 170 6.55 -17.72 -1.71
C LYS A 170 5.73 -17.95 -0.45
N SER A 171 4.42 -18.04 -0.60
CA SER A 171 3.55 -18.47 0.49
C SER A 171 3.79 -19.94 0.81
N ALA A 172 3.83 -20.29 2.09
CA ALA A 172 4.00 -21.68 2.51
C ALA A 172 2.70 -22.21 3.15
N PRO A 173 2.23 -23.40 2.75
CA PRO A 173 1.07 -24.01 3.38
C PRO A 173 1.27 -24.17 4.90
N GLY A 174 0.29 -23.78 5.69
CA GLY A 174 0.30 -23.92 7.15
C GLY A 174 1.09 -22.86 7.91
N VAL A 175 1.77 -21.94 7.24
CA VAL A 175 2.35 -20.76 7.87
C VAL A 175 1.26 -19.71 8.00
N LYS A 176 1.06 -19.17 9.21
CA LYS A 176 0.18 -18.01 9.42
C LYS A 176 0.85 -16.78 8.82
N ASN A 177 0.71 -16.59 7.52
CA ASN A 177 1.14 -15.40 6.81
C ASN A 177 -0.06 -14.45 6.66
N PHE A 178 0.21 -13.18 6.61
CA PHE A 178 -0.80 -12.17 6.33
C PHE A 178 -1.42 -12.38 4.94
N HIS A 179 -0.64 -12.88 3.97
CA HIS A 179 -1.13 -13.33 2.67
C HIS A 179 -0.99 -14.84 2.50
N THR A 180 -2.03 -15.46 1.96
CA THR A 180 -2.04 -16.85 1.48
C THR A 180 -1.52 -16.97 0.05
N ALA A 181 -1.37 -15.86 -0.67
CA ALA A 181 -0.85 -15.77 -2.02
C ALA A 181 0.67 -15.54 -2.04
N ASP A 182 1.32 -15.93 -3.14
CA ASP A 182 2.68 -15.49 -3.46
C ASP A 182 2.68 -13.97 -3.65
N CYS A 183 3.79 -13.30 -3.32
CA CYS A 183 3.85 -11.85 -3.42
C CYS A 183 5.13 -11.37 -4.12
N ALA A 184 4.99 -10.31 -4.92
CA ALA A 184 6.10 -9.49 -5.36
C ALA A 184 6.40 -8.43 -4.30
N TYR A 185 7.66 -8.20 -3.99
CA TYR A 185 8.04 -7.15 -3.05
C TYR A 185 9.40 -6.55 -3.42
N GLY A 186 9.67 -5.35 -2.92
CA GLY A 186 10.96 -4.72 -3.16
C GLY A 186 11.05 -3.30 -2.62
N VAL A 187 12.23 -2.73 -2.82
CA VAL A 187 12.55 -1.34 -2.52
C VAL A 187 13.15 -0.73 -3.77
N TRP A 188 12.44 0.20 -4.37
CA TRP A 188 12.95 1.01 -5.45
C TRP A 188 13.58 2.28 -4.87
N GLU A 189 14.77 2.62 -5.35
CA GLU A 189 15.50 3.82 -4.94
C GLU A 189 15.83 4.68 -6.16
N LYS A 190 15.61 5.97 -6.01
CA LYS A 190 15.95 6.95 -7.04
C LYS A 190 17.47 7.02 -7.18
N ARG A 191 17.97 6.62 -8.35
CA ARG A 191 19.40 6.77 -8.66
C ARG A 191 19.72 8.24 -8.86
N GLU A 192 20.67 8.76 -8.12
CA GLU A 192 21.25 10.06 -8.44
C GLU A 192 21.85 9.99 -9.84
N LYS A 193 21.55 10.97 -10.69
CA LYS A 193 22.24 11.10 -11.97
C LYS A 193 23.68 11.46 -11.67
N GLN A 194 24.58 10.52 -11.95
CA GLN A 194 26.02 10.77 -11.96
C GLN A 194 26.37 11.76 -13.08
#